data_44cb13eb067a304f01bf52730bcd9177
#
_entry.id   44cb13eb067a304f01bf52730bcd9177
#
_cell.length_a   1.000
_cell.length_b   1.000
_cell.length_c   1.000
_cell.angle_alpha   90.00
_cell.angle_beta   90.00
_cell.angle_gamma   90.00
#
_symmetry.space_group_name_H-M   'P 1'
#
loop_
_entity.id
_entity.type
_entity.pdbx_description
1 polymer ?
#
loop_
_entity_poly.entity_id
_entity_poly.type
_entity_poly.pdbx_seq_one_letter_code
_entity_poly.pdbx_strand_id
1 'polypeptide(L)'
;MTLIPSVTSGHIFYRVGDYTQAEHWFAESTAVDEKYMRDQKVSVDDDWNYIHNLMYGVANLMEEGKMKEATTLSGNLSGGRGELRETLYLGSPRDGISRIDPQLPVTLRTGDWDGVVKMVEGAKPGDRLENLKFLAGQLNEFARGMRAAEAGDLAAAQAHSTKLDAELWHMSQKVKDAPKKKKEEPTVPLKVAVMPDAQAGPLLSSLSIMSLELRGAILAAQKKLPEAKALFEQTAQEEKGLGYHEPPNYIRPVGETEGAALMRAGDFAGAHKAYAEALVERPKSGFPLFGMARSSEAAGDATKARAEYAEFAEAWKRGDPEMPEMAHAREYMAAANVAGK
;
A
#
# COMPACT_ATOMS: atom_id res chain seq x y z
N MET A 1 -20.26 -29.98 -7.59
CA MET A 1 -19.02 -29.43 -7.01
C MET A 1 -18.31 -28.67 -8.13
N THR A 2 -18.72 -27.44 -8.35
CA THR A 2 -18.15 -26.59 -9.40
C THR A 2 -16.85 -26.05 -8.81
N LEU A 3 -15.72 -26.50 -9.32
CA LEU A 3 -14.41 -25.93 -9.00
C LEU A 3 -14.49 -24.43 -9.22
N ILE A 4 -14.08 -23.64 -8.25
CA ILE A 4 -14.00 -22.20 -8.30
C ILE A 4 -12.72 -21.83 -9.08
N PRO A 5 -12.77 -21.64 -10.42
CA PRO A 5 -11.59 -21.21 -11.19
C PRO A 5 -11.30 -19.72 -10.97
N SER A 6 -12.21 -19.00 -10.33
CA SER A 6 -12.30 -17.54 -10.37
C SER A 6 -11.20 -16.81 -9.58
N VAL A 7 -10.91 -17.21 -8.34
CA VAL A 7 -9.94 -16.51 -7.47
C VAL A 7 -8.53 -16.59 -8.03
N THR A 8 -8.07 -17.80 -8.36
CA THR A 8 -6.72 -18.03 -8.91
C THR A 8 -6.49 -17.23 -10.20
N SER A 9 -7.53 -17.09 -11.05
CA SER A 9 -7.43 -16.30 -12.27
C SER A 9 -7.21 -14.80 -11.97
N GLY A 10 -7.95 -14.24 -11.01
CA GLY A 10 -7.77 -12.84 -10.58
C GLY A 10 -6.35 -12.54 -10.12
N HIS A 11 -5.76 -13.44 -9.32
CA HIS A 11 -4.38 -13.31 -8.83
C HIS A 11 -3.35 -13.29 -9.97
N ILE A 12 -3.49 -14.21 -10.95
CA ILE A 12 -2.61 -14.26 -12.13
C ILE A 12 -2.70 -12.97 -12.92
N PHE A 13 -3.92 -12.50 -13.23
CA PHE A 13 -4.13 -11.26 -13.98
C PHE A 13 -3.57 -10.04 -13.24
N TYR A 14 -3.77 -9.95 -11.93
CA TYR A 14 -3.16 -8.90 -11.11
C TYR A 14 -1.63 -8.90 -11.21
N ARG A 15 -1.00 -10.08 -11.09
CA ARG A 15 0.46 -10.23 -11.14
C ARG A 15 1.09 -9.88 -12.49
N VAL A 16 0.35 -10.03 -13.59
CA VAL A 16 0.82 -9.65 -14.93
C VAL A 16 0.37 -8.24 -15.37
N GLY A 17 -0.33 -7.51 -14.48
CA GLY A 17 -0.80 -6.16 -14.74
C GLY A 17 -1.99 -6.08 -15.69
N ASP A 18 -2.78 -7.15 -15.82
CA ASP A 18 -4.08 -7.11 -16.48
C ASP A 18 -5.18 -6.85 -15.43
N TYR A 19 -5.15 -5.64 -14.89
CA TYR A 19 -6.02 -5.26 -13.78
C TYR A 19 -7.50 -5.30 -14.14
N THR A 20 -7.84 -5.06 -15.41
CA THR A 20 -9.22 -5.17 -15.89
C THR A 20 -9.76 -6.60 -15.80
N GLN A 21 -8.97 -7.60 -16.18
CA GLN A 21 -9.35 -9.00 -16.02
C GLN A 21 -9.32 -9.41 -14.55
N ALA A 22 -8.35 -8.92 -13.78
CA ALA A 22 -8.28 -9.19 -12.35
C ALA A 22 -9.52 -8.64 -11.62
N GLU A 23 -9.96 -7.41 -11.93
CA GLU A 23 -11.19 -6.81 -11.40
C GLU A 23 -12.40 -7.70 -11.64
N HIS A 24 -12.58 -8.16 -12.89
CA HIS A 24 -13.67 -9.05 -13.24
C HIS A 24 -13.70 -10.31 -12.36
N TRP A 25 -12.56 -10.99 -12.23
CA TRP A 25 -12.49 -12.24 -11.47
C TRP A 25 -12.64 -12.04 -9.95
N PHE A 26 -12.12 -10.94 -9.39
CA PHE A 26 -12.34 -10.64 -7.96
C PHE A 26 -13.79 -10.27 -7.68
N ALA A 27 -14.45 -9.53 -8.57
CA ALA A 27 -15.87 -9.20 -8.43
C ALA A 27 -16.75 -10.46 -8.53
N GLU A 28 -16.50 -11.34 -9.50
CA GLU A 28 -17.21 -12.62 -9.65
C GLU A 28 -17.03 -13.50 -8.40
N SER A 29 -15.80 -13.61 -7.88
CA SER A 29 -15.51 -14.39 -6.68
C SER A 29 -16.23 -13.83 -5.46
N THR A 30 -16.16 -12.50 -5.27
CA THR A 30 -16.88 -11.82 -4.17
C THR A 30 -18.38 -12.07 -4.25
N ALA A 31 -18.99 -12.00 -5.45
CA ALA A 31 -20.42 -12.28 -5.63
C ALA A 31 -20.80 -13.73 -5.30
N VAL A 32 -19.91 -14.69 -5.60
CA VAL A 32 -20.10 -16.11 -5.23
C VAL A 32 -20.07 -16.27 -3.71
N ASP A 33 -19.09 -15.64 -3.03
CA ASP A 33 -18.99 -15.69 -1.57
C ASP A 33 -20.21 -15.03 -0.90
N GLU A 34 -20.66 -13.88 -1.37
CA GLU A 34 -21.88 -13.23 -0.88
C GLU A 34 -23.13 -14.10 -1.05
N LYS A 35 -23.23 -14.78 -2.20
CA LYS A 35 -24.34 -15.73 -2.42
C LYS A 35 -24.24 -16.91 -1.46
N TYR A 36 -23.06 -17.49 -1.27
CA TYR A 36 -22.83 -18.57 -0.32
C TYR A 36 -23.21 -18.18 1.11
N MET A 37 -22.73 -17.03 1.58
CA MET A 37 -23.03 -16.52 2.91
C MET A 37 -24.55 -16.35 3.12
N ARG A 38 -25.26 -15.79 2.13
CA ARG A 38 -26.71 -15.64 2.21
C ARG A 38 -27.44 -16.99 2.25
N ASP A 39 -27.08 -17.91 1.34
CA ASP A 39 -27.77 -19.21 1.20
C ASP A 39 -27.50 -20.12 2.39
N GLN A 40 -26.30 -20.10 2.93
CA GLN A 40 -25.89 -20.95 4.05
C GLN A 40 -26.01 -20.27 5.41
N LYS A 41 -26.43 -19.00 5.46
CA LYS A 41 -26.50 -18.17 6.68
C LYS A 41 -25.16 -18.10 7.44
N VAL A 42 -24.07 -18.04 6.69
CA VAL A 42 -22.71 -17.86 7.20
C VAL A 42 -22.47 -16.37 7.45
N SER A 43 -21.84 -16.05 8.57
CA SER A 43 -21.43 -14.66 8.86
C SER A 43 -20.26 -14.25 7.96
N VAL A 44 -20.18 -12.97 7.63
CA VAL A 44 -19.02 -12.38 6.95
C VAL A 44 -17.72 -12.67 7.71
N ASP A 45 -17.82 -12.77 9.04
CA ASP A 45 -16.69 -13.06 9.93
C ASP A 45 -16.16 -14.49 9.79
N ASP A 46 -16.96 -15.39 9.23
CA ASP A 46 -16.63 -16.80 9.07
C ASP A 46 -16.17 -17.14 7.64
N ASP A 47 -16.17 -16.16 6.72
CA ASP A 47 -15.72 -16.34 5.34
C ASP A 47 -14.43 -15.56 5.05
N TRP A 48 -13.31 -16.23 5.28
CA TRP A 48 -11.99 -15.66 5.01
C TRP A 48 -11.77 -15.34 3.53
N ASN A 49 -12.39 -16.13 2.62
CA ASN A 49 -12.22 -15.96 1.18
C ASN A 49 -12.86 -14.65 0.70
N TYR A 50 -14.02 -14.31 1.26
CA TYR A 50 -14.68 -13.03 1.00
C TYR A 50 -13.78 -11.83 1.35
N ILE A 51 -13.19 -11.82 2.55
CA ILE A 51 -12.29 -10.75 2.98
C ILE A 51 -11.03 -10.68 2.11
N HIS A 52 -10.47 -11.84 1.78
CA HIS A 52 -9.32 -11.93 0.88
C HIS A 52 -9.63 -11.31 -0.50
N ASN A 53 -10.78 -11.65 -1.08
CA ASN A 53 -11.23 -11.10 -2.35
C ASN A 53 -11.46 -9.60 -2.29
N LEU A 54 -12.06 -9.09 -1.20
CA LEU A 54 -12.22 -7.65 -0.97
C LEU A 54 -10.86 -6.94 -0.90
N MET A 55 -9.91 -7.46 -0.14
CA MET A 55 -8.56 -6.87 -0.03
C MET A 55 -7.85 -6.81 -1.39
N TYR A 56 -8.00 -7.86 -2.19
CA TYR A 56 -7.46 -7.89 -3.54
C TYR A 56 -8.19 -6.96 -4.49
N GLY A 57 -9.52 -6.92 -4.44
CA GLY A 57 -10.33 -6.00 -5.23
C GLY A 57 -9.93 -4.55 -4.96
N VAL A 58 -9.77 -4.16 -3.70
CA VAL A 58 -9.28 -2.82 -3.31
C VAL A 58 -7.88 -2.57 -3.87
N ALA A 59 -6.95 -3.53 -3.72
CA ALA A 59 -5.60 -3.38 -4.25
C ALA A 59 -5.60 -3.22 -5.78
N ASN A 60 -6.41 -4.00 -6.48
CA ASN A 60 -6.52 -3.95 -7.94
C ASN A 60 -7.08 -2.62 -8.44
N LEU A 61 -8.17 -2.14 -7.83
CA LEU A 61 -8.78 -0.87 -8.19
C LEU A 61 -7.81 0.31 -8.02
N MET A 62 -6.96 0.27 -7.00
CA MET A 62 -5.92 1.29 -6.81
C MET A 62 -4.91 1.31 -7.96
N GLU A 63 -4.49 0.14 -8.48
CA GLU A 63 -3.55 0.08 -9.60
C GLU A 63 -4.16 0.60 -10.92
N GLU A 64 -5.50 0.47 -11.09
CA GLU A 64 -6.26 1.03 -12.22
C GLU A 64 -6.61 2.51 -12.08
N GLY A 65 -6.27 3.17 -10.96
CA GLY A 65 -6.66 4.55 -10.70
C GLY A 65 -8.12 4.76 -10.33
N LYS A 66 -8.86 3.70 -9.97
CA LYS A 66 -10.27 3.73 -9.56
C LYS A 66 -10.38 3.97 -8.05
N MET A 67 -9.89 5.11 -7.57
CA MET A 67 -9.79 5.41 -6.14
C MET A 67 -11.14 5.52 -5.45
N LYS A 68 -12.17 6.02 -6.12
CA LYS A 68 -13.53 6.11 -5.56
C LYS A 68 -14.13 4.73 -5.34
N GLU A 69 -13.99 3.84 -6.35
CA GLU A 69 -14.46 2.48 -6.24
C GLU A 69 -13.67 1.72 -5.15
N ALA A 70 -12.34 1.89 -5.11
CA ALA A 70 -11.48 1.32 -4.07
C ALA A 70 -11.90 1.77 -2.67
N THR A 71 -12.19 3.07 -2.48
CA THR A 71 -12.67 3.64 -1.22
C THR A 71 -14.03 3.05 -0.83
N THR A 72 -14.94 2.92 -1.78
CA THR A 72 -16.26 2.34 -1.55
C THR A 72 -16.15 0.86 -1.16
N LEU A 73 -15.37 0.09 -1.94
CA LEU A 73 -15.18 -1.34 -1.68
C LEU A 73 -14.48 -1.60 -0.35
N SER A 74 -13.50 -0.76 0.02
CA SER A 74 -12.78 -0.88 1.30
C SER A 74 -13.72 -0.72 2.51
N GLY A 75 -14.83 0.03 2.38
CA GLY A 75 -15.86 0.14 3.40
C GLY A 75 -16.44 -1.21 3.80
N ASN A 76 -16.55 -2.16 2.88
CA ASN A 76 -17.05 -3.50 3.13
C ASN A 76 -16.11 -4.32 4.04
N LEU A 77 -14.80 -3.99 4.07
CA LEU A 77 -13.84 -4.62 5.00
C LEU A 77 -14.20 -4.37 6.47
N SER A 78 -14.94 -3.31 6.79
CA SER A 78 -15.37 -3.05 8.17
C SER A 78 -16.38 -4.05 8.69
N GLY A 79 -17.18 -4.66 7.82
CA GLY A 79 -18.11 -5.74 8.16
C GLY A 79 -17.43 -7.08 8.39
N GLY A 80 -16.28 -7.31 7.74
CA GLY A 80 -15.51 -8.54 7.84
C GLY A 80 -14.45 -8.57 8.95
N ARG A 81 -14.65 -7.79 10.02
CA ARG A 81 -13.71 -7.70 11.16
C ARG A 81 -13.88 -8.79 12.21
N GLY A 82 -14.63 -9.82 11.92
CA GLY A 82 -14.90 -10.89 12.84
C GLY A 82 -13.72 -11.80 13.14
N GLU A 83 -14.04 -12.83 13.85
CA GLU A 83 -13.18 -13.74 14.61
C GLU A 83 -12.35 -14.71 13.77
N LEU A 84 -11.83 -14.30 12.62
CA LEU A 84 -10.98 -15.17 11.82
C LEU A 84 -9.73 -15.54 12.62
N ARG A 85 -9.81 -16.68 13.29
CA ARG A 85 -8.74 -17.24 14.09
C ARG A 85 -7.65 -17.77 13.17
N GLU A 86 -6.39 -17.42 13.47
CA GLU A 86 -5.18 -17.97 12.84
C GLU A 86 -5.18 -17.94 11.31
N THR A 87 -5.87 -17.00 10.70
CA THR A 87 -5.90 -16.87 9.26
C THR A 87 -4.67 -16.13 8.74
N LEU A 88 -4.44 -16.24 7.45
CA LEU A 88 -3.44 -15.50 6.68
C LEU A 88 -3.46 -13.98 6.95
N TYR A 89 -4.57 -13.44 7.44
CA TYR A 89 -4.79 -12.02 7.64
C TYR A 89 -4.14 -11.46 8.90
N LEU A 90 -4.12 -12.19 10.02
CA LEU A 90 -3.45 -11.73 11.24
C LEU A 90 -1.94 -11.51 11.03
N GLY A 91 -1.36 -12.26 10.10
CA GLY A 91 0.01 -12.09 9.66
C GLY A 91 0.21 -11.01 8.60
N SER A 92 -0.87 -10.38 8.10
CA SER A 92 -0.79 -9.35 7.07
C SER A 92 -0.78 -7.95 7.69
N PRO A 93 0.28 -7.14 7.47
CA PRO A 93 0.27 -5.73 7.84
C PRO A 93 -0.87 -4.95 7.18
N ARG A 94 -1.28 -5.34 5.98
CA ARG A 94 -2.39 -4.75 5.23
C ARG A 94 -3.72 -4.95 5.96
N ASP A 95 -3.96 -6.11 6.56
CA ASP A 95 -5.10 -6.36 7.42
C ASP A 95 -5.07 -5.45 8.65
N GLY A 96 -3.95 -5.37 9.37
CA GLY A 96 -3.76 -4.47 10.50
C GLY A 96 -4.07 -3.02 10.16
N ILE A 97 -3.60 -2.54 9.00
CA ILE A 97 -3.87 -1.19 8.50
C ILE A 97 -5.37 -0.99 8.25
N SER A 98 -6.03 -1.93 7.56
CA SER A 98 -7.48 -1.88 7.28
C SER A 98 -8.34 -1.95 8.54
N ARG A 99 -7.84 -2.56 9.61
CA ARG A 99 -8.52 -2.64 10.92
C ARG A 99 -8.43 -1.34 11.72
N ILE A 100 -7.41 -0.51 11.47
CA ILE A 100 -7.34 0.86 12.03
C ILE A 100 -8.41 1.72 11.36
N ASP A 101 -8.42 1.77 10.03
CA ASP A 101 -9.44 2.38 9.20
C ASP A 101 -9.52 1.66 7.86
N PRO A 102 -10.72 1.23 7.38
CA PRO A 102 -10.85 0.51 6.12
C PRO A 102 -10.31 1.25 4.89
N GLN A 103 -10.33 2.58 4.91
CA GLN A 103 -9.86 3.43 3.82
C GLN A 103 -8.37 3.76 3.90
N LEU A 104 -7.72 3.45 5.02
CA LEU A 104 -6.31 3.75 5.23
C LEU A 104 -5.37 3.14 4.17
N PRO A 105 -5.59 1.91 3.65
CA PRO A 105 -4.80 1.40 2.53
C PRO A 105 -4.86 2.28 1.28
N VAL A 106 -6.02 2.84 0.93
CA VAL A 106 -6.19 3.73 -0.22
C VAL A 106 -5.44 5.05 0.00
N THR A 107 -5.56 5.62 1.18
CA THR A 107 -4.91 6.88 1.55
C THR A 107 -3.38 6.73 1.59
N LEU A 108 -2.86 5.62 2.11
CA LEU A 108 -1.43 5.30 2.07
C LEU A 108 -0.92 5.11 0.63
N ARG A 109 -1.72 4.49 -0.24
CA ARG A 109 -1.34 4.24 -1.64
C ARG A 109 -1.14 5.54 -2.41
N THR A 110 -1.98 6.54 -2.18
CA THR A 110 -1.88 7.85 -2.82
C THR A 110 -0.80 8.75 -2.22
N GLY A 111 -0.30 8.45 -1.03
CA GLY A 111 0.64 9.31 -0.30
C GLY A 111 -0.03 10.57 0.27
N ASP A 112 -1.32 10.52 0.52
CA ASP A 112 -2.05 11.57 1.25
C ASP A 112 -1.72 11.52 2.74
N TRP A 113 -0.58 12.10 3.10
CA TRP A 113 -0.07 12.06 4.47
C TRP A 113 -0.97 12.77 5.47
N ASP A 114 -1.66 13.84 5.07
CA ASP A 114 -2.64 14.52 5.92
C ASP A 114 -3.87 13.64 6.19
N GLY A 115 -4.34 12.94 5.16
CA GLY A 115 -5.40 11.96 5.27
C GLY A 115 -5.01 10.81 6.20
N VAL A 116 -3.80 10.26 6.06
CA VAL A 116 -3.26 9.21 6.96
C VAL A 116 -3.26 9.69 8.40
N VAL A 117 -2.70 10.88 8.69
CA VAL A 117 -2.67 11.46 10.05
C VAL A 117 -4.08 11.57 10.62
N LYS A 118 -5.02 12.13 9.86
CA LYS A 118 -6.42 12.31 10.27
C LYS A 118 -7.09 10.97 10.63
N MET A 119 -6.88 9.94 9.79
CA MET A 119 -7.49 8.62 10.00
C MET A 119 -6.91 7.94 11.24
N VAL A 120 -5.58 7.90 11.39
CA VAL A 120 -4.95 7.24 12.54
C VAL A 120 -5.22 7.96 13.87
N GLU A 121 -5.33 9.29 13.88
CA GLU A 121 -5.71 10.06 15.07
C GLU A 121 -7.20 9.89 15.43
N GLY A 122 -8.06 9.71 14.43
CA GLY A 122 -9.48 9.40 14.61
C GLY A 122 -9.73 7.97 15.08
N ALA A 123 -8.80 7.07 14.82
CA ALA A 123 -8.94 5.66 15.16
C ALA A 123 -8.84 5.45 16.68
N LYS A 124 -9.69 4.55 17.20
CA LYS A 124 -9.69 4.16 18.60
C LYS A 124 -9.57 2.64 18.73
N PRO A 125 -8.40 2.05 18.45
CA PRO A 125 -8.22 0.63 18.68
C PRO A 125 -8.55 0.28 20.12
N GLY A 126 -9.26 -0.84 20.33
CA GLY A 126 -9.66 -1.28 21.66
C GLY A 126 -8.48 -1.47 22.61
N ASP A 127 -8.69 -1.35 23.93
CA ASP A 127 -7.60 -1.35 24.93
C ASP A 127 -6.76 -2.61 24.93
N ARG A 128 -7.29 -3.72 24.46
CA ARG A 128 -6.60 -5.02 24.37
C ARG A 128 -5.81 -5.23 23.07
N LEU A 129 -5.87 -4.26 22.13
CA LEU A 129 -5.24 -4.36 20.81
C LEU A 129 -3.93 -3.54 20.81
N GLU A 130 -2.96 -3.97 21.61
CA GLU A 130 -1.68 -3.25 21.80
C GLU A 130 -0.90 -3.09 20.49
N ASN A 131 -0.86 -4.13 19.66
CA ASN A 131 -0.13 -4.09 18.39
C ASN A 131 -0.81 -3.18 17.37
N LEU A 132 -2.14 -3.14 17.32
CA LEU A 132 -2.86 -2.19 16.45
C LEU A 132 -2.69 -0.75 16.94
N LYS A 133 -2.69 -0.51 18.27
CA LYS A 133 -2.35 0.82 18.83
C LYS A 133 -0.93 1.24 18.45
N PHE A 134 0.01 0.31 18.56
CA PHE A 134 1.40 0.54 18.17
C PHE A 134 1.47 0.89 16.67
N LEU A 135 0.82 0.09 15.79
CA LEU A 135 0.78 0.34 14.35
C LEU A 135 0.23 1.74 14.04
N ALA A 136 -0.91 2.12 14.63
CA ALA A 136 -1.50 3.45 14.43
C ALA A 136 -0.56 4.58 14.85
N GLY A 137 0.11 4.43 16.00
CA GLY A 137 1.11 5.38 16.47
C GLY A 137 2.28 5.54 15.50
N GLN A 138 2.81 4.43 15.00
CA GLN A 138 3.95 4.47 14.07
C GLN A 138 3.57 4.97 12.67
N LEU A 139 2.39 4.66 12.18
CA LEU A 139 1.86 5.24 10.94
C LEU A 139 1.68 6.76 11.06
N ASN A 140 1.27 7.26 12.22
CA ASN A 140 1.20 8.70 12.49
C ASN A 140 2.59 9.36 12.41
N GLU A 141 3.60 8.78 13.08
CA GLU A 141 4.96 9.31 13.03
C GLU A 141 5.53 9.25 11.60
N PHE A 142 5.34 8.15 10.89
CA PHE A 142 5.76 8.02 9.49
C PHE A 142 5.11 9.09 8.61
N ALA A 143 3.78 9.22 8.63
CA ALA A 143 3.06 10.17 7.78
C ALA A 143 3.44 11.63 8.07
N ARG A 144 3.56 12.00 9.35
CA ARG A 144 4.04 13.34 9.75
C ARG A 144 5.47 13.59 9.29
N GLY A 145 6.33 12.59 9.42
CA GLY A 145 7.71 12.66 8.95
C GLY A 145 7.81 12.84 7.44
N MET A 146 7.05 12.06 6.66
CA MET A 146 7.00 12.16 5.20
C MET A 146 6.47 13.53 4.76
N ARG A 147 5.39 14.01 5.35
CA ARG A 147 4.84 15.35 5.08
C ARG A 147 5.87 16.45 5.35
N ALA A 148 6.57 16.36 6.48
CA ALA A 148 7.61 17.35 6.84
C ALA A 148 8.79 17.31 5.86
N ALA A 149 9.25 16.11 5.45
CA ALA A 149 10.31 15.95 4.47
C ALA A 149 9.91 16.53 3.10
N GLU A 150 8.67 16.32 2.68
CA GLU A 150 8.11 16.87 1.43
C GLU A 150 7.97 18.39 1.46
N ALA A 151 7.63 18.95 2.62
CA ALA A 151 7.58 20.40 2.84
C ALA A 151 8.96 21.05 3.04
N GLY A 152 10.05 20.25 3.13
CA GLY A 152 11.40 20.75 3.39
C GLY A 152 11.68 21.10 4.86
N ASP A 153 10.78 20.78 5.79
CA ASP A 153 11.00 20.88 7.22
C ASP A 153 11.83 19.69 7.74
N LEU A 154 13.13 19.76 7.47
CA LEU A 154 14.05 18.69 7.81
C LEU A 154 14.19 18.44 9.32
N ALA A 155 13.97 19.47 10.14
CA ALA A 155 14.05 19.33 11.59
C ALA A 155 12.87 18.51 12.11
N ALA A 156 11.64 18.84 11.69
CA ALA A 156 10.46 18.07 12.04
C ALA A 156 10.52 16.63 11.45
N ALA A 157 10.94 16.47 10.20
CA ALA A 157 11.09 15.15 9.58
C ALA A 157 12.06 14.26 10.38
N GLN A 158 13.21 14.80 10.77
CA GLN A 158 14.21 14.07 11.57
C GLN A 158 13.69 13.73 12.97
N ALA A 159 12.93 14.60 13.61
CA ALA A 159 12.32 14.32 14.90
C ALA A 159 11.33 13.14 14.83
N HIS A 160 10.46 13.11 13.82
CA HIS A 160 9.53 12.00 13.59
C HIS A 160 10.26 10.70 13.26
N SER A 161 11.29 10.75 12.40
CA SER A 161 12.12 9.58 12.08
C SER A 161 12.81 9.00 13.33
N THR A 162 13.40 9.85 14.16
CA THR A 162 14.07 9.41 15.41
C THR A 162 13.09 8.76 16.37
N LYS A 163 11.88 9.30 16.49
CA LYS A 163 10.84 8.73 17.35
C LYS A 163 10.36 7.37 16.81
N LEU A 164 10.11 7.28 15.52
CA LEU A 164 9.74 6.03 14.84
C LEU A 164 10.81 4.95 15.08
N ASP A 165 12.08 5.26 14.86
CA ASP A 165 13.20 4.33 15.05
C ASP A 165 13.30 3.85 16.51
N ALA A 166 13.14 4.74 17.48
CA ALA A 166 13.20 4.41 18.91
C ALA A 166 12.08 3.44 19.31
N GLU A 167 10.86 3.71 18.87
CA GLU A 167 9.69 2.86 19.17
C GLU A 167 9.79 1.49 18.48
N LEU A 168 10.27 1.44 17.23
CA LEU A 168 10.54 0.19 16.53
C LEU A 168 11.60 -0.65 17.25
N TRP A 169 12.67 -0.01 17.72
CA TRP A 169 13.70 -0.69 18.50
C TRP A 169 13.12 -1.28 19.79
N HIS A 170 12.37 -0.50 20.56
CA HIS A 170 11.73 -0.96 21.80
C HIS A 170 10.81 -2.16 21.55
N MET A 171 9.95 -2.07 20.53
CA MET A 171 9.05 -3.17 20.18
C MET A 171 9.81 -4.42 19.72
N SER A 172 10.91 -4.25 18.98
CA SER A 172 11.75 -5.37 18.53
C SER A 172 12.38 -6.13 19.71
N GLN A 173 12.82 -5.41 20.77
CA GLN A 173 13.32 -6.05 21.98
C GLN A 173 12.20 -6.81 22.71
N LYS A 174 11.02 -6.18 22.87
CA LYS A 174 9.85 -6.82 23.48
C LYS A 174 9.48 -8.14 22.77
N VAL A 175 9.53 -8.16 21.44
CA VAL A 175 9.26 -9.38 20.65
C VAL A 175 10.35 -10.44 20.82
N LYS A 176 11.63 -10.04 20.87
CA LYS A 176 12.75 -10.97 21.08
C LYS A 176 12.70 -11.63 22.46
N ASP A 177 12.34 -10.85 23.47
CA ASP A 177 12.30 -11.29 24.87
C ASP A 177 11.01 -12.05 25.21
N ALA A 178 10.01 -12.03 24.32
CA ALA A 178 8.77 -12.74 24.53
C ALA A 178 9.02 -14.25 24.62
N PRO A 179 8.47 -14.94 25.65
CA PRO A 179 8.63 -16.38 25.77
C PRO A 179 8.07 -17.06 24.52
N LYS A 180 8.90 -17.92 23.88
CA LYS A 180 8.46 -18.73 22.74
C LYS A 180 7.32 -19.64 23.22
N LYS A 181 6.07 -19.26 22.91
CA LYS A 181 4.91 -20.12 23.19
C LYS A 181 5.13 -21.45 22.51
N LYS A 182 5.18 -22.55 23.28
CA LYS A 182 5.00 -23.89 22.72
C LYS A 182 3.68 -23.89 21.95
N LYS A 183 3.67 -24.47 20.75
CA LYS A 183 2.42 -24.74 20.05
C LYS A 183 1.61 -25.69 20.93
N GLU A 184 0.75 -25.16 21.77
CA GLU A 184 -0.30 -25.94 22.41
C GLU A 184 -1.42 -26.10 21.39
N GLU A 185 -1.79 -27.34 21.11
CA GLU A 185 -3.01 -27.61 20.37
C GLU A 185 -4.18 -26.97 21.13
N PRO A 186 -5.10 -26.27 20.44
CA PRO A 186 -6.21 -25.59 21.10
C PRO A 186 -7.13 -26.63 21.76
N THR A 187 -7.06 -26.75 23.06
CA THR A 187 -7.88 -27.65 23.88
C THR A 187 -9.24 -27.08 24.27
N VAL A 188 -9.62 -25.90 23.75
CA VAL A 188 -10.83 -25.18 24.16
C VAL A 188 -11.81 -25.03 22.99
N PRO A 189 -13.10 -25.34 23.20
CA PRO A 189 -14.12 -25.12 22.17
C PRO A 189 -14.24 -23.65 21.78
N LEU A 190 -14.38 -23.42 20.50
CA LEU A 190 -14.37 -22.18 19.74
C LEU A 190 -15.52 -21.17 20.07
N LYS A 191 -15.78 -20.81 21.30
CA LYS A 191 -16.97 -19.99 21.65
C LYS A 191 -16.73 -18.67 22.38
N VAL A 192 -15.52 -18.16 22.43
CA VAL A 192 -15.32 -16.80 22.97
C VAL A 192 -14.63 -15.97 21.91
N ALA A 193 -15.43 -15.14 21.27
CA ALA A 193 -15.06 -14.15 20.32
C ALA A 193 -14.22 -13.06 20.98
N VAL A 194 -12.93 -13.23 20.96
CA VAL A 194 -12.00 -12.13 21.23
C VAL A 194 -11.30 -11.84 19.91
N MET A 195 -11.53 -10.65 19.37
CA MET A 195 -10.81 -10.19 18.19
C MET A 195 -9.33 -10.21 18.51
N PRO A 196 -8.54 -11.12 17.92
CA PRO A 196 -7.12 -11.21 18.23
C PRO A 196 -6.42 -9.96 17.76
N ASP A 197 -5.40 -9.52 18.50
CA ASP A 197 -4.54 -8.43 18.10
C ASP A 197 -3.70 -8.82 16.86
N ALA A 198 -3.22 -7.84 16.10
CA ALA A 198 -2.32 -8.09 14.97
C ALA A 198 -0.99 -8.71 15.45
N GLN A 199 -0.33 -9.46 14.56
CA GLN A 199 0.96 -10.07 14.89
C GLN A 199 2.08 -9.03 14.81
N ALA A 200 2.86 -8.89 15.88
CA ALA A 200 3.92 -7.89 15.98
C ALA A 200 5.05 -8.07 14.93
N GLY A 201 5.44 -9.31 14.61
CA GLY A 201 6.52 -9.58 13.67
C GLY A 201 6.30 -8.99 12.28
N PRO A 202 5.21 -9.33 11.58
CA PRO A 202 4.88 -8.75 10.28
C PRO A 202 4.72 -7.22 10.31
N LEU A 203 4.14 -6.65 11.38
CA LEU A 203 4.03 -5.20 11.54
C LEU A 203 5.41 -4.54 11.64
N LEU A 204 6.32 -5.10 12.44
CA LEU A 204 7.68 -4.60 12.59
C LEU A 204 8.42 -4.62 11.24
N SER A 205 8.28 -5.68 10.44
CA SER A 205 8.92 -5.76 9.12
C SER A 205 8.46 -4.62 8.21
N SER A 206 7.15 -4.39 8.10
CA SER A 206 6.62 -3.30 7.26
C SER A 206 6.96 -1.91 7.79
N LEU A 207 6.90 -1.70 9.10
CA LEU A 207 7.25 -0.43 9.72
C LEU A 207 8.77 -0.13 9.63
N SER A 208 9.61 -1.17 9.62
CA SER A 208 11.05 -1.01 9.38
C SER A 208 11.31 -0.49 7.95
N ILE A 209 10.60 -1.00 6.95
CA ILE A 209 10.66 -0.49 5.58
C ILE A 209 10.23 0.98 5.56
N MET A 210 9.10 1.33 6.17
CA MET A 210 8.62 2.72 6.26
C MET A 210 9.64 3.66 6.94
N SER A 211 10.30 3.19 8.01
CA SER A 211 11.36 3.96 8.67
C SER A 211 12.54 4.25 7.73
N LEU A 212 12.98 3.24 6.96
CA LEU A 212 14.04 3.42 5.97
C LEU A 212 13.61 4.34 4.83
N GLU A 213 12.38 4.25 4.34
CA GLU A 213 11.81 5.17 3.33
C GLU A 213 11.83 6.62 3.83
N LEU A 214 11.38 6.88 5.06
CA LEU A 214 11.41 8.22 5.63
C LEU A 214 12.84 8.77 5.73
N ARG A 215 13.78 7.95 6.16
CA ARG A 215 15.21 8.34 6.22
C ARG A 215 15.78 8.60 4.82
N GLY A 216 15.42 7.77 3.84
CA GLY A 216 15.80 7.99 2.43
C GLY A 216 15.24 9.29 1.88
N ALA A 217 13.97 9.59 2.17
CA ALA A 217 13.32 10.86 1.77
C ALA A 217 14.00 12.08 2.43
N ILE A 218 14.37 11.99 3.69
CA ILE A 218 15.13 13.04 4.40
C ILE A 218 16.50 13.25 3.75
N LEU A 219 17.24 12.19 3.44
CA LEU A 219 18.54 12.29 2.78
C LEU A 219 18.42 12.94 1.38
N ALA A 220 17.40 12.55 0.61
CA ALA A 220 17.13 13.17 -0.69
C ALA A 220 16.80 14.67 -0.56
N ALA A 221 15.98 15.05 0.43
CA ALA A 221 15.67 16.45 0.73
C ALA A 221 16.90 17.24 1.19
N GLN A 222 17.86 16.59 1.87
CA GLN A 222 19.18 17.16 2.19
C GLN A 222 20.14 17.23 1.00
N LYS A 223 19.73 16.78 -0.19
CA LYS A 223 20.57 16.66 -1.38
C LYS A 223 21.75 15.67 -1.24
N LYS A 224 21.68 14.75 -0.30
CA LYS A 224 22.62 13.64 -0.12
C LYS A 224 22.21 12.46 -1.00
N LEU A 225 22.24 12.68 -2.32
CA LEU A 225 21.65 11.73 -3.28
C LEU A 225 22.33 10.35 -3.30
N PRO A 226 23.68 10.22 -3.21
CA PRO A 226 24.29 8.90 -3.15
C PRO A 226 23.84 8.09 -1.94
N GLU A 227 23.77 8.72 -0.77
CA GLU A 227 23.34 8.07 0.48
C GLU A 227 21.86 7.73 0.44
N ALA A 228 21.01 8.63 -0.11
CA ALA A 228 19.59 8.39 -0.28
C ALA A 228 19.33 7.15 -1.16
N LYS A 229 19.97 7.08 -2.34
CA LYS A 229 19.84 5.95 -3.27
C LYS A 229 20.32 4.64 -2.66
N ALA A 230 21.48 4.62 -1.98
CA ALA A 230 21.96 3.42 -1.30
C ALA A 230 20.97 2.93 -0.24
N LEU A 231 20.36 3.87 0.50
CA LEU A 231 19.35 3.51 1.51
C LEU A 231 18.06 3.00 0.88
N PHE A 232 17.59 3.60 -0.20
CA PHE A 232 16.41 3.11 -0.93
C PHE A 232 16.66 1.74 -1.58
N GLU A 233 17.86 1.47 -2.10
CA GLU A 233 18.23 0.15 -2.60
C GLU A 233 18.14 -0.91 -1.48
N GLN A 234 18.70 -0.61 -0.29
CA GLN A 234 18.52 -1.46 0.89
C GLN A 234 17.04 -1.66 1.22
N THR A 235 16.26 -0.58 1.22
CA THR A 235 14.83 -0.59 1.56
C THR A 235 14.04 -1.47 0.58
N ALA A 236 14.35 -1.39 -0.72
CA ALA A 236 13.73 -2.26 -1.73
C ALA A 236 14.10 -3.74 -1.55
N GLN A 237 15.30 -4.05 -1.06
CA GLN A 237 15.66 -5.43 -0.69
C GLN A 237 14.85 -5.92 0.52
N GLU A 238 14.62 -5.07 1.51
CA GLU A 238 13.76 -5.38 2.66
C GLU A 238 12.31 -5.63 2.22
N GLU A 239 11.77 -4.82 1.29
CA GLU A 239 10.44 -5.03 0.70
C GLU A 239 10.36 -6.40 0.01
N LYS A 240 11.34 -6.75 -0.84
CA LYS A 240 11.43 -8.07 -1.47
C LYS A 240 11.54 -9.19 -0.45
N GLY A 241 12.21 -8.93 0.66
CA GLY A 241 12.36 -9.85 1.79
C GLY A 241 11.05 -10.21 2.49
N LEU A 242 9.98 -9.41 2.32
CA LEU A 242 8.64 -9.77 2.81
C LEU A 242 8.08 -11.03 2.12
N GLY A 243 8.62 -11.39 0.97
CA GLY A 243 8.21 -12.56 0.20
C GLY A 243 6.89 -12.38 -0.54
N TYR A 244 6.40 -13.49 -1.09
CA TYR A 244 5.15 -13.50 -1.82
C TYR A 244 3.95 -13.46 -0.87
N HIS A 245 3.06 -12.50 -1.08
CA HIS A 245 1.79 -12.38 -0.37
C HIS A 245 0.67 -11.94 -1.33
N GLU A 246 -0.54 -12.29 -0.97
CA GLU A 246 -1.75 -12.02 -1.74
C GLU A 246 -2.83 -11.35 -0.88
N PRO A 247 -3.14 -10.06 -1.12
CA PRO A 247 -2.41 -9.09 -1.95
C PRO A 247 -1.03 -8.76 -1.34
N PRO A 248 -0.13 -8.10 -2.10
CA PRO A 248 1.19 -7.75 -1.57
C PRO A 248 1.12 -7.03 -0.25
N ASN A 249 1.93 -7.45 0.73
CA ASN A 249 1.90 -6.90 2.10
C ASN A 249 2.22 -5.42 2.16
N TYR A 250 3.13 -4.94 1.30
CA TYR A 250 3.51 -3.55 1.25
C TYR A 250 2.59 -2.80 0.28
N ILE A 251 1.96 -1.71 0.76
CA ILE A 251 0.88 -1.04 0.02
C ILE A 251 1.44 -0.20 -1.12
N ARG A 252 2.42 0.67 -0.83
CA ARG A 252 3.07 1.54 -1.79
C ARG A 252 4.48 1.03 -2.03
N PRO A 253 4.84 0.56 -3.25
CA PRO A 253 6.19 0.08 -3.54
C PRO A 253 7.27 1.11 -3.19
N VAL A 254 8.37 0.67 -2.62
CA VAL A 254 9.50 1.53 -2.22
C VAL A 254 10.01 2.37 -3.38
N GLY A 255 10.06 1.81 -4.60
CA GLY A 255 10.49 2.56 -5.80
C GLY A 255 9.62 3.77 -6.13
N GLU A 256 8.34 3.78 -5.72
CA GLU A 256 7.50 4.97 -5.89
C GLU A 256 7.83 6.08 -4.89
N THR A 257 8.15 5.72 -3.65
CA THR A 257 8.62 6.68 -2.64
C THR A 257 9.98 7.24 -3.00
N GLU A 258 10.92 6.39 -3.45
CA GLU A 258 12.21 6.80 -3.97
C GLU A 258 12.07 7.76 -5.16
N GLY A 259 11.28 7.36 -6.17
CA GLY A 259 11.02 8.18 -7.35
C GLY A 259 10.50 9.57 -6.98
N ALA A 260 9.50 9.64 -6.10
CA ALA A 260 8.94 10.90 -5.63
C ALA A 260 9.96 11.75 -4.86
N ALA A 261 10.81 11.15 -4.02
CA ALA A 261 11.85 11.87 -3.29
C ALA A 261 12.95 12.42 -4.23
N LEU A 262 13.38 11.62 -5.20
CA LEU A 262 14.39 12.01 -6.19
C LEU A 262 13.86 13.08 -7.16
N MET A 263 12.56 13.04 -7.54
CA MET A 263 11.89 14.09 -8.30
C MET A 263 11.99 15.44 -7.58
N ARG A 264 11.63 15.49 -6.30
CA ARG A 264 11.75 16.72 -5.48
C ARG A 264 13.20 17.16 -5.31
N ALA A 265 14.12 16.22 -5.30
CA ALA A 265 15.55 16.53 -5.23
C ALA A 265 16.15 17.01 -6.56
N GLY A 266 15.45 16.90 -7.68
CA GLY A 266 15.90 17.29 -9.02
C GLY A 266 16.73 16.22 -9.74
N ASP A 267 16.77 15.01 -9.22
CA ASP A 267 17.40 13.85 -9.86
C ASP A 267 16.38 13.09 -10.72
N PHE A 268 16.03 13.68 -11.85
CA PHE A 268 14.98 13.14 -12.72
C PHE A 268 15.35 11.79 -13.33
N ALA A 269 16.61 11.58 -13.64
CA ALA A 269 17.09 10.29 -14.16
C ALA A 269 17.02 9.19 -13.11
N GLY A 270 17.40 9.49 -11.87
CA GLY A 270 17.27 8.58 -10.74
C GLY A 270 15.79 8.27 -10.43
N ALA A 271 14.94 9.29 -10.44
CA ALA A 271 13.50 9.13 -10.24
C ALA A 271 12.86 8.22 -11.30
N HIS A 272 13.18 8.46 -12.58
CA HIS A 272 12.68 7.61 -13.66
C HIS A 272 13.06 6.14 -13.47
N LYS A 273 14.33 5.89 -13.09
CA LYS A 273 14.82 4.53 -12.81
C LYS A 273 14.03 3.89 -11.65
N ALA A 274 13.85 4.61 -10.55
CA ALA A 274 13.12 4.11 -9.38
C ALA A 274 11.66 3.73 -9.72
N TYR A 275 10.96 4.56 -10.48
CA TYR A 275 9.62 4.25 -10.96
C TYR A 275 9.60 3.04 -11.90
N ALA A 276 10.58 2.89 -12.79
CA ALA A 276 10.68 1.72 -13.66
C ALA A 276 10.92 0.42 -12.85
N GLU A 277 11.67 0.48 -11.77
CA GLU A 277 11.87 -0.64 -10.85
C GLU A 277 10.57 -1.00 -10.10
N ALA A 278 9.75 -0.02 -9.72
CA ALA A 278 8.44 -0.26 -9.11
C ALA A 278 7.50 -1.03 -10.04
N LEU A 279 7.60 -0.86 -11.37
CA LEU A 279 6.82 -1.62 -12.34
C LEU A 279 7.16 -3.12 -12.39
N VAL A 280 8.31 -3.54 -11.89
CA VAL A 280 8.66 -4.96 -11.79
C VAL A 280 7.73 -5.65 -10.78
N GLU A 281 7.44 -4.99 -9.67
CA GLU A 281 6.54 -5.51 -8.63
C GLU A 281 5.05 -5.28 -8.96
N ARG A 282 4.75 -4.21 -9.69
CA ARG A 282 3.39 -3.79 -10.09
C ARG A 282 3.36 -3.49 -11.59
N PRO A 283 3.40 -4.52 -12.46
CA PRO A 283 3.41 -4.30 -13.92
C PRO A 283 2.20 -3.46 -14.34
N LYS A 284 2.45 -2.46 -15.17
CA LYS A 284 1.43 -1.54 -15.71
C LYS A 284 0.64 -0.72 -14.67
N SER A 285 1.09 -0.65 -13.42
CA SER A 285 0.51 0.27 -12.44
C SER A 285 0.60 1.72 -12.92
N GLY A 286 -0.50 2.46 -12.81
CA GLY A 286 -0.51 3.84 -13.31
C GLY A 286 0.36 4.80 -12.50
N PHE A 287 0.52 4.60 -11.19
CA PHE A 287 1.34 5.49 -10.37
C PHE A 287 2.80 5.56 -10.83
N PRO A 288 3.53 4.44 -10.98
CA PRO A 288 4.90 4.51 -11.49
C PRO A 288 4.97 4.91 -12.96
N LEU A 289 4.00 4.55 -13.82
CA LEU A 289 3.94 5.03 -15.20
C LEU A 289 3.82 6.55 -15.27
N PHE A 290 2.95 7.14 -14.45
CA PHE A 290 2.85 8.59 -14.33
C PHE A 290 4.15 9.20 -13.81
N GLY A 291 4.77 8.59 -12.81
CA GLY A 291 6.04 9.05 -12.25
C GLY A 291 7.18 9.06 -13.29
N MET A 292 7.25 8.04 -14.15
CA MET A 292 8.21 8.00 -15.27
C MET A 292 7.97 9.16 -16.24
N ALA A 293 6.72 9.36 -16.68
CA ALA A 293 6.34 10.43 -17.59
C ALA A 293 6.69 11.82 -17.01
N ARG A 294 6.38 12.04 -15.71
CA ARG A 294 6.76 13.27 -14.99
C ARG A 294 8.27 13.47 -14.91
N SER A 295 9.02 12.39 -14.76
CA SER A 295 10.48 12.44 -14.71
C SER A 295 11.07 12.86 -16.07
N SER A 296 10.55 12.30 -17.16
CA SER A 296 10.94 12.65 -18.53
C SER A 296 10.56 14.08 -18.90
N GLU A 297 9.36 14.52 -18.50
CA GLU A 297 8.91 15.92 -18.67
C GLU A 297 9.85 16.88 -17.93
N ALA A 298 10.14 16.64 -16.67
CA ALA A 298 11.02 17.47 -15.85
C ALA A 298 12.48 17.50 -16.36
N ALA A 299 12.94 16.41 -16.99
CA ALA A 299 14.23 16.33 -17.66
C ALA A 299 14.26 17.06 -19.02
N GLY A 300 13.13 17.54 -19.53
CA GLY A 300 13.02 18.22 -20.83
C GLY A 300 12.95 17.29 -22.04
N ASP A 301 12.82 15.97 -21.85
CA ASP A 301 12.65 15.00 -22.94
C ASP A 301 11.17 14.91 -23.35
N ALA A 302 10.73 15.89 -24.12
CA ALA A 302 9.32 16.00 -24.53
C ALA A 302 8.84 14.81 -25.38
N THR A 303 9.71 14.17 -26.16
CA THR A 303 9.36 13.01 -26.97
C THR A 303 9.06 11.80 -26.09
N LYS A 304 9.96 11.52 -25.16
CA LYS A 304 9.83 10.42 -24.21
C LYS A 304 8.65 10.64 -23.27
N ALA A 305 8.53 11.84 -22.69
CA ALA A 305 7.40 12.19 -21.81
C ALA A 305 6.06 11.97 -22.47
N ARG A 306 5.89 12.37 -23.75
CA ARG A 306 4.65 12.16 -24.48
C ARG A 306 4.32 10.69 -24.68
N ALA A 307 5.30 9.85 -24.98
CA ALA A 307 5.09 8.42 -25.14
C ALA A 307 4.68 7.78 -23.81
N GLU A 308 5.34 8.15 -22.72
CA GLU A 308 5.07 7.63 -21.38
C GLU A 308 3.72 8.10 -20.82
N TYR A 309 3.32 9.37 -21.09
CA TYR A 309 1.95 9.81 -20.75
C TYR A 309 0.87 9.08 -21.56
N ALA A 310 1.14 8.69 -22.79
CA ALA A 310 0.20 7.88 -23.56
C ALA A 310 0.05 6.47 -22.96
N GLU A 311 1.16 5.87 -22.52
CA GLU A 311 1.15 4.58 -21.83
C GLU A 311 0.39 4.66 -20.50
N PHE A 312 0.66 5.69 -19.70
CA PHE A 312 -0.08 5.97 -18.46
C PHE A 312 -1.58 6.14 -18.72
N ALA A 313 -1.97 6.97 -19.71
CA ALA A 313 -3.36 7.21 -20.04
C ALA A 313 -4.09 5.94 -20.52
N GLU A 314 -3.39 5.03 -21.19
CA GLU A 314 -3.96 3.72 -21.56
C GLU A 314 -4.12 2.83 -20.33
N ALA A 315 -3.14 2.82 -19.40
CA ALA A 315 -3.22 2.06 -18.16
C ALA A 315 -4.40 2.51 -17.28
N TRP A 316 -4.62 3.83 -17.19
CA TRP A 316 -5.71 4.41 -16.38
C TRP A 316 -6.92 4.88 -17.21
N LYS A 317 -7.13 4.33 -18.41
CA LYS A 317 -8.28 4.69 -19.26
C LYS A 317 -9.65 4.50 -18.60
N ARG A 318 -9.72 3.65 -17.59
CA ARG A 318 -10.92 3.38 -16.76
C ARG A 318 -10.84 4.02 -15.38
N GLY A 319 -9.74 4.71 -15.06
CA GLY A 319 -9.52 5.37 -13.78
C GLY A 319 -10.39 6.62 -13.59
N ASP A 320 -10.40 7.13 -12.37
CA ASP A 320 -11.15 8.33 -12.02
C ASP A 320 -10.61 9.55 -12.78
N PRO A 321 -11.43 10.20 -13.62
CA PRO A 321 -10.95 11.28 -14.50
C PRO A 321 -10.51 12.54 -13.76
N GLU A 322 -10.92 12.72 -12.51
CA GLU A 322 -10.54 13.84 -11.64
C GLU A 322 -9.23 13.62 -10.89
N MET A 323 -8.61 12.46 -10.99
CA MET A 323 -7.28 12.25 -10.40
C MET A 323 -6.29 13.30 -10.92
N PRO A 324 -5.48 13.90 -10.02
CA PRO A 324 -4.52 14.93 -10.43
C PRO A 324 -3.57 14.46 -11.54
N GLU A 325 -3.18 13.20 -11.49
CA GLU A 325 -2.32 12.56 -12.48
C GLU A 325 -2.98 12.55 -13.87
N MET A 326 -4.27 12.20 -13.93
CA MET A 326 -5.04 12.19 -15.18
C MET A 326 -5.28 13.60 -15.73
N ALA A 327 -5.52 14.56 -14.86
CA ALA A 327 -5.67 15.96 -15.25
C ALA A 327 -4.37 16.48 -15.85
N HIS A 328 -3.24 16.28 -15.17
CA HIS A 328 -1.92 16.72 -15.64
C HIS A 328 -1.53 16.06 -16.99
N ALA A 329 -1.70 14.75 -17.13
CA ALA A 329 -1.38 14.05 -18.36
C ALA A 329 -2.20 14.57 -19.56
N ARG A 330 -3.50 14.84 -19.36
CA ARG A 330 -4.36 15.44 -20.40
C ARG A 330 -3.89 16.83 -20.81
N GLU A 331 -3.56 17.69 -19.84
CA GLU A 331 -3.06 19.05 -20.09
C GLU A 331 -1.74 19.01 -20.87
N TYR A 332 -0.80 18.18 -20.45
CA TYR A 332 0.49 18.03 -21.14
C TYR A 332 0.33 17.55 -22.58
N MET A 333 -0.48 16.51 -22.82
CA MET A 333 -0.70 15.98 -24.15
C MET A 333 -1.46 16.96 -25.06
N ALA A 334 -2.40 17.74 -24.52
CA ALA A 334 -3.11 18.78 -25.26
C ALA A 334 -2.17 19.92 -25.68
N ALA A 335 -1.33 20.43 -24.79
CA ALA A 335 -0.35 21.48 -25.08
C ALA A 335 0.65 21.04 -26.15
N ALA A 336 1.12 19.80 -26.07
CA ALA A 336 2.05 19.24 -27.04
C ALA A 336 1.48 19.10 -28.46
N ASN A 337 0.16 18.88 -28.60
CA ASN A 337 -0.50 18.84 -29.91
C ASN A 337 -0.65 20.22 -30.57
N VAL A 338 -0.66 21.30 -29.78
CA VAL A 338 -0.69 22.68 -30.28
C VAL A 338 0.68 23.14 -30.76
N ALA A 339 1.75 22.72 -30.07
CA ALA A 339 3.13 23.10 -30.41
C ALA A 339 3.67 22.35 -31.64
N GLY A 340 3.05 21.26 -32.05
CA GLY A 340 3.42 20.46 -33.23
C GLY A 340 2.71 20.82 -34.53
N LYS A 341 1.82 21.83 -34.48
CA LYS A 341 1.16 22.43 -35.65
C LYS A 341 1.82 23.75 -36.02
#